data_01dbb5bca91d7ff9f2f2bd669d1d139e
#
_entry.id   01dbb5bca91d7ff9f2f2bd669d1d139e
#
_cell.length_a   1.000
_cell.length_b   1.000
_cell.length_c   1.000
_cell.angle_alpha   90.00
_cell.angle_beta   90.00
_cell.angle_gamma   90.00
#
_symmetry.space_group_name_H-M   'P 1'
#
loop_
_entity.id
_entity.type
_entity.pdbx_description
1 polymer ?
#
loop_
_entity_poly.entity_id
_entity_poly.type
_entity_poly.pdbx_seq_one_letter_code
_entity_poly.pdbx_strand_id
1 'polypeptide(L)'
;MCMLQIRKLRQVDCFFLFVMIAYAFDFGNLKYAMAWCFSAIYFLGSGLYEKRRLRGIGKEYLLVFGGITFLFAITAILQMINGFNSYAINEAVYYYTPLIFIIVYSQISEEQDIETILNYLFVLYVIVFLKNFAGQLTLANLKSISFANSYSPFESELAFVFLIFECFYLYMGKRKNAIISLILCILSFKRISMLAAIVFFIFSKWIVIKKAVNKKIVIVTTVVFVLLPVLTCLMLNDTLEAWFYQTFHVTLNEITLTRSSRIEAVINSGQIKYGLGSVTTYLTKYLNALHGSNFSNRNLHNDLVKIYLECGILGSIVFTYIYMKAASVSRMLFVMMCYIFFECYFNHLFGAGSTDIWILIYLIMSIAGMTTRNAESDGGENGANNGLYTDI
;
A
#
# COMPACT_ATOMS: atom_id res chain seq x y z
N MET A 1 -27.20 17.77 -4.27
CA MET A 1 -26.99 17.41 -2.85
C MET A 1 -27.11 15.91 -2.77
N CYS A 2 -25.98 15.16 -2.80
CA CYS A 2 -26.02 13.70 -2.73
C CYS A 2 -26.15 13.37 -1.24
N MET A 3 -27.38 12.99 -0.83
CA MET A 3 -27.59 12.49 0.53
C MET A 3 -26.71 11.26 0.70
N LEU A 4 -25.70 11.36 1.57
CA LEU A 4 -25.10 10.19 2.20
C LEU A 4 -26.26 9.43 2.82
N GLN A 5 -26.66 8.29 2.26
CA GLN A 5 -27.56 7.38 2.94
C GLN A 5 -26.82 6.94 4.20
N ILE A 6 -27.12 7.58 5.32
CA ILE A 6 -26.56 7.25 6.62
C ILE A 6 -27.21 5.93 7.03
N ARG A 7 -26.58 4.82 6.62
CA ARG A 7 -26.95 3.51 7.15
C ARG A 7 -26.52 3.47 8.62
N LYS A 8 -27.38 2.91 9.48
CA LYS A 8 -27.04 2.73 10.90
C LYS A 8 -25.79 1.85 11.00
N LEU A 9 -24.71 2.40 11.56
CA LEU A 9 -23.47 1.68 11.77
C LEU A 9 -23.71 0.55 12.79
N ARG A 10 -23.12 -0.62 12.50
CA ARG A 10 -23.09 -1.73 13.46
C ARG A 10 -22.03 -1.45 14.52
N GLN A 11 -22.09 -2.12 15.67
CA GLN A 11 -21.06 -1.97 16.71
C GLN A 11 -19.64 -2.29 16.19
N VAL A 12 -19.53 -3.30 15.32
CA VAL A 12 -18.26 -3.66 14.70
C VAL A 12 -17.71 -2.52 13.83
N ASP A 13 -18.57 -1.83 13.09
CA ASP A 13 -18.19 -0.73 12.23
C ASP A 13 -17.73 0.49 13.05
N CYS A 14 -18.40 0.75 14.18
CA CYS A 14 -17.98 1.80 15.12
C CYS A 14 -16.60 1.50 15.72
N PHE A 15 -16.35 0.25 16.13
CA PHE A 15 -15.04 -0.12 16.67
C PHE A 15 -13.96 -0.06 15.58
N PHE A 16 -14.26 -0.53 14.36
CA PHE A 16 -13.36 -0.40 13.23
C PHE A 16 -12.97 1.07 12.98
N LEU A 17 -13.94 1.98 12.93
CA LEU A 17 -13.69 3.42 12.76
C LEU A 17 -12.87 3.99 13.90
N PHE A 18 -13.09 3.55 15.14
CA PHE A 18 -12.28 3.98 16.30
C PHE A 18 -10.81 3.59 16.16
N VAL A 19 -10.54 2.36 15.67
CA VAL A 19 -9.17 1.94 15.34
C VAL A 19 -8.58 2.81 14.22
N MET A 20 -9.37 3.10 13.18
CA MET A 20 -8.91 3.95 12.07
C MET A 20 -8.64 5.40 12.48
N ILE A 21 -9.37 5.93 13.46
CA ILE A 21 -9.05 7.24 14.06
C ILE A 21 -7.65 7.20 14.69
N ALA A 22 -7.30 6.12 15.40
CA ALA A 22 -5.97 5.98 15.99
C ALA A 22 -4.86 5.92 14.92
N TYR A 23 -5.13 5.34 13.75
CA TYR A 23 -4.20 5.39 12.61
C TYR A 23 -4.10 6.80 11.99
N ALA A 24 -5.23 7.40 11.69
CA ALA A 24 -5.30 8.70 11.01
C ALA A 24 -4.68 9.85 11.82
N PHE A 25 -4.73 9.77 13.16
CA PHE A 25 -4.12 10.75 14.08
C PHE A 25 -2.78 10.27 14.69
N ASP A 26 -2.25 9.15 14.21
CA ASP A 26 -0.97 8.54 14.62
C ASP A 26 -0.79 8.42 16.15
N PHE A 27 -1.60 7.57 16.77
CA PHE A 27 -1.46 7.27 18.21
C PHE A 27 -0.25 6.35 18.53
N GLY A 28 0.81 6.43 17.73
CA GLY A 28 2.02 5.64 17.91
C GLY A 28 1.73 4.13 17.91
N ASN A 29 2.31 3.40 18.85
CA ASN A 29 2.14 1.94 18.91
C ASN A 29 0.74 1.49 19.36
N LEU A 30 -0.06 2.38 19.96
CA LEU A 30 -1.40 2.07 20.44
C LEU A 30 -2.32 1.65 19.27
N LYS A 31 -2.16 2.24 18.08
CA LYS A 31 -2.93 1.90 16.88
C LYS A 31 -2.82 0.42 16.51
N TYR A 32 -1.63 -0.17 16.63
CA TYR A 32 -1.41 -1.61 16.37
C TYR A 32 -2.07 -2.48 17.43
N ALA A 33 -1.90 -2.12 18.71
CA ALA A 33 -2.55 -2.84 19.81
C ALA A 33 -4.07 -2.84 19.66
N MET A 34 -4.68 -1.71 19.29
CA MET A 34 -6.11 -1.60 19.04
C MET A 34 -6.58 -2.47 17.85
N ALA A 35 -5.81 -2.53 16.75
CA ALA A 35 -6.10 -3.38 15.60
C ALA A 35 -6.02 -4.88 15.97
N TRP A 36 -5.03 -5.28 16.78
CA TRP A 36 -4.92 -6.64 17.28
C TRP A 36 -6.04 -6.99 18.27
N CYS A 37 -6.42 -6.09 19.19
CA CYS A 37 -7.55 -6.28 20.09
C CYS A 37 -8.86 -6.46 19.31
N PHE A 38 -9.12 -5.61 18.30
CA PHE A 38 -10.26 -5.76 17.41
C PHE A 38 -10.26 -7.16 16.77
N SER A 39 -9.14 -7.54 16.18
CA SER A 39 -9.00 -8.82 15.47
C SER A 39 -9.22 -10.01 16.42
N ALA A 40 -8.65 -9.97 17.62
CA ALA A 40 -8.83 -11.03 18.62
C ALA A 40 -10.29 -11.14 19.10
N ILE A 41 -10.94 -10.01 19.41
CA ILE A 41 -12.33 -9.99 19.90
C ILE A 41 -13.27 -10.59 18.85
N TYR A 42 -13.15 -10.16 17.59
CA TYR A 42 -14.08 -10.61 16.57
C TYR A 42 -13.74 -11.99 15.99
N PHE A 43 -12.49 -12.38 15.96
CA PHE A 43 -12.08 -13.74 15.57
C PHE A 43 -12.54 -14.77 16.60
N LEU A 44 -12.32 -14.52 17.90
CA LEU A 44 -12.72 -15.41 18.98
C LEU A 44 -14.25 -15.37 19.19
N GLY A 45 -14.85 -14.18 19.13
CA GLY A 45 -16.28 -13.99 19.32
C GLY A 45 -17.11 -14.63 18.20
N SER A 46 -16.66 -14.58 16.94
CA SER A 46 -17.35 -15.22 15.83
C SER A 46 -17.38 -16.75 15.92
N GLY A 47 -16.34 -17.35 16.55
CA GLY A 47 -16.27 -18.78 16.81
C GLY A 47 -17.21 -19.25 17.92
N LEU A 48 -17.57 -18.36 18.87
CA LEU A 48 -18.35 -18.70 20.07
C LEU A 48 -19.84 -18.31 19.99
N TYR A 49 -20.21 -17.29 19.25
CA TYR A 49 -21.53 -16.66 19.35
C TYR A 49 -22.43 -16.77 18.12
N GLU A 50 -21.93 -16.97 16.93
CA GLU A 50 -22.77 -17.04 15.75
C GLU A 50 -22.38 -18.23 14.85
N LYS A 51 -23.38 -19.14 14.62
CA LYS A 51 -23.43 -20.09 13.47
C LYS A 51 -23.49 -19.34 12.11
N ARG A 52 -23.13 -18.07 12.04
CA ARG A 52 -22.93 -17.39 10.76
C ARG A 52 -21.75 -18.08 10.10
N ARG A 53 -22.01 -18.70 8.95
CA ARG A 53 -20.96 -19.19 8.06
C ARG A 53 -19.98 -18.04 7.85
N LEU A 54 -18.80 -18.12 8.47
CA LEU A 54 -17.69 -17.26 8.13
C LEU A 54 -17.58 -17.31 6.60
N ARG A 55 -17.70 -16.17 5.95
CA ARG A 55 -17.45 -16.11 4.51
C ARG A 55 -16.04 -16.62 4.29
N GLY A 56 -15.85 -17.53 3.35
CA GLY A 56 -14.50 -18.05 3.08
C GLY A 56 -13.52 -16.91 2.85
N ILE A 57 -12.35 -16.96 3.48
CA ILE A 57 -11.28 -15.96 3.28
C ILE A 57 -11.00 -15.90 1.79
N GLY A 58 -11.01 -14.69 1.21
CA GLY A 58 -10.72 -14.51 -0.20
C GLY A 58 -9.36 -15.08 -0.59
N LYS A 59 -9.28 -15.74 -1.73
CA LYS A 59 -8.04 -16.35 -2.23
C LYS A 59 -6.89 -15.34 -2.33
N GLU A 60 -7.23 -14.08 -2.63
CA GLU A 60 -6.32 -12.94 -2.69
C GLU A 60 -5.60 -12.70 -1.36
N TYR A 61 -6.33 -12.79 -0.24
CA TYR A 61 -5.75 -12.61 1.11
C TYR A 61 -4.89 -13.79 1.54
N LEU A 62 -5.35 -15.02 1.23
CA LEU A 62 -4.57 -16.23 1.51
C LEU A 62 -3.23 -16.20 0.75
N LEU A 63 -3.25 -15.70 -0.49
CA LEU A 63 -2.04 -15.55 -1.29
C LEU A 63 -1.08 -14.54 -0.64
N VAL A 64 -1.56 -13.35 -0.26
CA VAL A 64 -0.72 -12.33 0.38
C VAL A 64 -0.22 -12.83 1.74
N PHE A 65 -1.07 -13.40 2.56
CA PHE A 65 -0.70 -13.96 3.88
C PHE A 65 0.37 -15.07 3.74
N GLY A 66 0.15 -16.02 2.84
CA GLY A 66 1.10 -17.12 2.60
C GLY A 66 2.45 -16.61 2.07
N GLY A 67 2.43 -15.63 1.16
CA GLY A 67 3.66 -15.05 0.63
C GLY A 67 4.43 -14.22 1.66
N ILE A 68 3.76 -13.43 2.49
CA ILE A 68 4.39 -12.71 3.62
C ILE A 68 4.98 -13.75 4.59
N THR A 69 4.24 -14.80 4.94
CA THR A 69 4.73 -15.85 5.83
C THR A 69 5.97 -16.55 5.25
N PHE A 70 6.00 -16.80 3.94
CA PHE A 70 7.18 -17.33 3.27
C PHE A 70 8.39 -16.39 3.36
N LEU A 71 8.20 -15.07 3.21
CA LEU A 71 9.28 -14.09 3.39
C LEU A 71 9.82 -14.08 4.82
N PHE A 72 8.95 -14.22 5.83
CA PHE A 72 9.39 -14.34 7.22
C PHE A 72 10.07 -15.67 7.50
N ALA A 73 9.68 -16.76 6.84
CA ALA A 73 10.41 -18.04 6.91
C ALA A 73 11.83 -17.92 6.32
N ILE A 74 11.99 -17.28 5.15
CA ILE A 74 13.30 -16.92 4.60
C ILE A 74 14.09 -16.07 5.60
N THR A 75 13.45 -15.05 6.18
CA THR A 75 14.08 -14.19 7.19
C THR A 75 14.58 -14.97 8.38
N ALA A 76 13.79 -15.90 8.92
CA ALA A 76 14.19 -16.74 10.04
C ALA A 76 15.42 -17.59 9.70
N ILE A 77 15.47 -18.21 8.51
CA ILE A 77 16.62 -18.97 8.04
C ILE A 77 17.86 -18.07 7.92
N LEU A 78 17.73 -16.91 7.32
CA LEU A 78 18.84 -15.96 7.15
C LEU A 78 19.35 -15.44 8.51
N GLN A 79 18.46 -15.24 9.48
CA GLN A 79 18.85 -14.82 10.83
C GLN A 79 19.50 -15.94 11.66
N MET A 80 19.15 -17.21 11.42
CA MET A 80 19.85 -18.34 12.02
C MET A 80 21.30 -18.40 11.57
N ILE A 81 21.61 -17.98 10.32
CA ILE A 81 22.96 -17.98 9.75
C ILE A 81 23.72 -16.73 10.17
N ASN A 82 23.10 -15.57 10.14
CA ASN A 82 23.76 -14.26 10.24
C ASN A 82 23.56 -13.55 11.60
N GLY A 83 22.76 -14.14 12.49
CA GLY A 83 22.41 -13.56 13.79
C GLY A 83 21.05 -12.88 13.81
N PHE A 84 20.47 -12.81 15.01
CA PHE A 84 19.11 -12.29 15.23
C PHE A 84 19.05 -10.77 15.05
N ASN A 85 17.98 -10.33 14.39
CA ASN A 85 17.65 -8.92 14.19
C ASN A 85 16.26 -8.59 14.74
N SER A 86 16.19 -7.78 15.79
CA SER A 86 14.94 -7.41 16.45
C SER A 86 14.00 -6.57 15.58
N TYR A 87 14.51 -5.84 14.58
CA TYR A 87 13.66 -5.07 13.65
C TYR A 87 12.76 -5.95 12.78
N ALA A 88 13.07 -7.23 12.61
CA ALA A 88 12.18 -8.17 11.93
C ALA A 88 10.82 -8.29 12.63
N ILE A 89 10.76 -8.11 13.95
CA ILE A 89 9.49 -8.09 14.71
C ILE A 89 8.66 -6.86 14.31
N ASN A 90 9.29 -5.70 14.18
CA ASN A 90 8.59 -4.49 13.74
C ASN A 90 8.06 -4.66 12.31
N GLU A 91 8.86 -5.23 11.40
CA GLU A 91 8.42 -5.55 10.04
C GLU A 91 7.21 -6.49 10.08
N ALA A 92 7.23 -7.53 10.93
CA ALA A 92 6.09 -8.44 11.07
C ALA A 92 4.82 -7.69 11.51
N VAL A 93 4.92 -6.77 12.46
CA VAL A 93 3.79 -5.93 12.89
C VAL A 93 3.26 -5.11 11.71
N TYR A 94 4.14 -4.48 10.91
CA TYR A 94 3.70 -3.61 9.81
C TYR A 94 3.05 -4.38 8.66
N TYR A 95 3.49 -5.60 8.37
CA TYR A 95 2.92 -6.44 7.32
C TYR A 95 1.65 -7.17 7.75
N TYR A 96 1.67 -7.79 8.95
CA TYR A 96 0.55 -8.64 9.37
C TYR A 96 -0.62 -7.86 9.96
N THR A 97 -0.38 -6.75 10.66
CA THR A 97 -1.48 -6.01 11.31
C THR A 97 -2.54 -5.54 10.32
N PRO A 98 -2.23 -4.81 9.23
CA PRO A 98 -3.26 -4.36 8.30
C PRO A 98 -3.96 -5.53 7.61
N LEU A 99 -3.21 -6.58 7.29
CA LEU A 99 -3.75 -7.76 6.60
C LEU A 99 -4.73 -8.53 7.49
N ILE A 100 -4.33 -8.88 8.72
CA ILE A 100 -5.18 -9.65 9.65
C ILE A 100 -6.39 -8.81 10.07
N PHE A 101 -6.19 -7.52 10.33
CA PHE A 101 -7.27 -6.60 10.68
C PHE A 101 -8.37 -6.57 9.62
N ILE A 102 -7.99 -6.51 8.33
CA ILE A 102 -8.95 -6.51 7.24
C ILE A 102 -9.50 -7.91 6.94
N ILE A 103 -8.71 -8.97 7.04
CA ILE A 103 -9.23 -10.34 6.91
C ILE A 103 -10.38 -10.53 7.91
N VAL A 104 -10.18 -10.21 9.18
CA VAL A 104 -11.21 -10.35 10.21
C VAL A 104 -12.43 -9.47 9.90
N TYR A 105 -12.22 -8.20 9.56
CA TYR A 105 -13.32 -7.29 9.25
C TYR A 105 -14.11 -7.75 8.01
N SER A 106 -13.46 -8.23 6.95
CA SER A 106 -14.10 -8.70 5.72
C SER A 106 -14.93 -9.98 5.91
N GLN A 107 -14.63 -10.79 6.93
CA GLN A 107 -15.41 -12.01 7.26
C GLN A 107 -16.79 -11.67 7.84
N ILE A 108 -16.91 -10.55 8.53
CA ILE A 108 -18.11 -10.13 9.27
C ILE A 108 -18.86 -8.98 8.59
N SER A 109 -18.35 -8.51 7.44
CA SER A 109 -18.88 -7.35 6.71
C SER A 109 -19.33 -7.72 5.31
N GLU A 110 -20.35 -7.01 4.82
CA GLU A 110 -20.83 -7.08 3.44
C GLU A 110 -20.16 -5.99 2.58
N GLU A 111 -20.28 -6.12 1.25
CA GLU A 111 -19.76 -5.13 0.31
C GLU A 111 -20.28 -3.72 0.63
N GLN A 112 -21.58 -3.59 0.94
CA GLN A 112 -22.20 -2.32 1.31
C GLN A 112 -21.67 -1.75 2.64
N ASP A 113 -21.32 -2.61 3.60
CA ASP A 113 -20.75 -2.19 4.87
C ASP A 113 -19.36 -1.61 4.65
N ILE A 114 -18.52 -2.30 3.85
CA ILE A 114 -17.17 -1.85 3.52
C ILE A 114 -17.22 -0.54 2.73
N GLU A 115 -18.14 -0.42 1.77
CA GLU A 115 -18.37 0.84 1.03
C GLU A 115 -18.74 1.99 1.97
N THR A 116 -19.61 1.72 2.93
CA THR A 116 -20.04 2.70 3.93
C THR A 116 -18.85 3.14 4.78
N ILE A 117 -18.03 2.20 5.26
CA ILE A 117 -16.83 2.50 6.03
C ILE A 117 -15.84 3.32 5.21
N LEU A 118 -15.58 2.98 3.95
CA LEU A 118 -14.69 3.77 3.09
C LEU A 118 -15.18 5.21 2.91
N ASN A 119 -16.50 5.45 2.83
CA ASN A 119 -17.03 6.81 2.81
C ASN A 119 -16.77 7.57 4.12
N TYR A 120 -16.91 6.92 5.30
CA TYR A 120 -16.56 7.54 6.58
C TYR A 120 -15.07 7.79 6.72
N LEU A 121 -14.23 6.86 6.27
CA LEU A 121 -12.78 7.04 6.25
C LEU A 121 -12.36 8.19 5.35
N PHE A 122 -13.00 8.36 4.20
CA PHE A 122 -12.76 9.54 3.35
C PHE A 122 -13.01 10.84 4.10
N VAL A 123 -14.16 10.94 4.79
CA VAL A 123 -14.46 12.12 5.62
C VAL A 123 -13.44 12.30 6.74
N LEU A 124 -13.03 11.22 7.40
CA LEU A 124 -11.98 11.26 8.43
C LEU A 124 -10.67 11.84 7.89
N TYR A 125 -10.20 11.36 6.73
CA TYR A 125 -8.96 11.87 6.13
C TYR A 125 -9.09 13.30 5.61
N VAL A 126 -10.27 13.73 5.17
CA VAL A 126 -10.55 15.15 4.89
C VAL A 126 -10.40 15.99 6.16
N ILE A 127 -10.91 15.52 7.30
CA ILE A 127 -10.76 16.21 8.60
C ILE A 127 -9.27 16.28 8.98
N VAL A 128 -8.51 15.20 8.82
CA VAL A 128 -7.06 15.19 9.08
C VAL A 128 -6.33 16.18 8.17
N PHE A 129 -6.66 16.21 6.90
CA PHE A 129 -6.10 17.19 5.95
C PHE A 129 -6.40 18.62 6.40
N LEU A 130 -7.66 18.93 6.72
CA LEU A 130 -8.05 20.26 7.19
C LEU A 130 -7.35 20.64 8.49
N LYS A 131 -7.26 19.72 9.46
CA LYS A 131 -6.50 19.92 10.71
C LYS A 131 -5.06 20.30 10.42
N ASN A 132 -4.41 19.62 9.50
CA ASN A 132 -2.99 19.83 9.21
C ASN A 132 -2.73 21.11 8.41
N PHE A 133 -3.63 21.50 7.53
CA PHE A 133 -3.37 22.52 6.52
C PHE A 133 -4.30 23.75 6.54
N ALA A 134 -5.41 23.73 7.30
CA ALA A 134 -6.36 24.86 7.29
C ALA A 134 -5.69 26.21 7.64
N GLY A 135 -4.79 26.21 8.63
CA GLY A 135 -4.02 27.40 8.99
C GLY A 135 -2.94 27.83 7.99
N GLN A 136 -2.58 26.94 7.05
CA GLN A 136 -1.56 27.16 6.03
C GLN A 136 -2.15 27.52 4.67
N LEU A 137 -3.47 27.40 4.47
CA LEU A 137 -4.18 27.72 3.23
C LEU A 137 -4.29 29.24 3.05
N THR A 138 -3.15 29.93 2.98
CA THR A 138 -3.05 31.37 2.72
C THR A 138 -2.61 31.62 1.28
N LEU A 139 -2.96 32.79 0.75
CA LEU A 139 -2.55 33.20 -0.60
C LEU A 139 -1.02 33.25 -0.73
N ALA A 140 -0.31 33.62 0.34
CA ALA A 140 1.16 33.63 0.40
C ALA A 140 1.74 32.23 0.24
N ASN A 141 1.23 31.25 0.97
CA ASN A 141 1.66 29.86 0.89
C ASN A 141 1.32 29.21 -0.47
N LEU A 142 0.16 29.54 -1.04
CA LEU A 142 -0.18 29.08 -2.40
C LEU A 142 0.78 29.65 -3.45
N LYS A 143 1.23 30.90 -3.31
CA LYS A 143 2.22 31.51 -4.19
C LYS A 143 3.64 30.98 -3.98
N SER A 144 3.96 30.43 -2.81
CA SER A 144 5.27 29.85 -2.51
C SER A 144 5.49 28.48 -3.12
N ILE A 145 4.43 27.83 -3.65
CA ILE A 145 4.54 26.52 -4.31
C ILE A 145 5.47 26.64 -5.53
N SER A 146 6.51 25.84 -5.54
CA SER A 146 7.48 25.77 -6.63
C SER A 146 7.66 24.34 -7.12
N PHE A 147 7.25 24.10 -8.35
CA PHE A 147 7.49 22.81 -9.02
C PHE A 147 8.98 22.61 -9.34
N ALA A 148 9.70 23.67 -9.68
CA ALA A 148 11.11 23.61 -10.00
C ALA A 148 11.96 23.23 -8.80
N ASN A 149 11.69 23.83 -7.64
CA ASN A 149 12.44 23.57 -6.41
C ASN A 149 11.83 22.45 -5.55
N SER A 150 10.83 21.75 -6.05
CA SER A 150 10.13 20.69 -5.29
C SER A 150 9.63 21.13 -3.92
N TYR A 151 9.19 22.37 -3.79
CA TYR A 151 8.74 22.93 -2.52
C TYR A 151 7.24 23.15 -2.51
N SER A 152 6.57 22.63 -1.49
CA SER A 152 5.20 23.00 -1.15
C SER A 152 5.02 22.90 0.36
N PRO A 153 4.40 23.90 1.00
CA PRO A 153 4.04 23.83 2.41
C PRO A 153 2.94 22.79 2.69
N PHE A 154 2.31 22.25 1.66
CA PHE A 154 1.22 21.26 1.75
C PHE A 154 1.67 19.85 1.44
N GLU A 155 2.96 19.59 1.21
CA GLU A 155 3.44 18.26 0.88
C GLU A 155 3.12 17.27 2.00
N SER A 156 2.36 16.23 1.67
CA SER A 156 1.86 15.27 2.64
C SER A 156 1.68 13.88 2.03
N GLU A 157 1.87 12.86 2.85
CA GLU A 157 1.55 11.46 2.51
C GLU A 157 0.04 11.22 2.30
N LEU A 158 -0.82 12.15 2.70
CA LEU A 158 -2.26 12.12 2.41
C LEU A 158 -2.56 12.09 0.89
N ALA A 159 -1.60 12.50 0.05
CA ALA A 159 -1.71 12.35 -1.40
C ALA A 159 -1.97 10.89 -1.81
N PHE A 160 -1.28 9.93 -1.18
CA PHE A 160 -1.47 8.50 -1.45
C PHE A 160 -2.88 8.05 -1.06
N VAL A 161 -3.34 8.50 0.11
CA VAL A 161 -4.69 8.20 0.63
C VAL A 161 -5.76 8.73 -0.32
N PHE A 162 -5.66 10.00 -0.75
CA PHE A 162 -6.64 10.59 -1.64
C PHE A 162 -6.62 9.97 -3.05
N LEU A 163 -5.47 9.56 -3.55
CA LEU A 163 -5.40 8.82 -4.81
C LEU A 163 -6.10 7.44 -4.71
N ILE A 164 -5.91 6.74 -3.60
CA ILE A 164 -6.61 5.46 -3.34
C ILE A 164 -8.12 5.68 -3.30
N PHE A 165 -8.60 6.74 -2.64
CA PHE A 165 -10.02 7.10 -2.64
C PHE A 165 -10.53 7.52 -4.03
N GLU A 166 -9.73 8.22 -4.83
CA GLU A 166 -10.08 8.53 -6.21
C GLU A 166 -10.31 7.25 -7.01
N CYS A 167 -9.36 6.29 -6.96
CA CYS A 167 -9.52 4.99 -7.60
C CYS A 167 -10.79 4.26 -7.15
N PHE A 168 -11.04 4.24 -5.84
CA PHE A 168 -12.24 3.64 -5.27
C PHE A 168 -13.51 4.30 -5.81
N TYR A 169 -13.62 5.62 -5.79
CA TYR A 169 -14.82 6.32 -6.26
C TYR A 169 -15.01 6.22 -7.77
N LEU A 170 -13.94 6.19 -8.55
CA LEU A 170 -14.01 5.89 -9.98
C LEU A 170 -14.55 4.47 -10.22
N TYR A 171 -14.08 3.49 -9.44
CA TYR A 171 -14.54 2.10 -9.52
C TYR A 171 -16.02 1.95 -9.16
N MET A 172 -16.49 2.69 -8.16
CA MET A 172 -17.90 2.72 -7.74
C MET A 172 -18.78 3.62 -8.63
N GLY A 173 -18.23 4.29 -9.65
CA GLY A 173 -18.96 5.22 -10.51
C GLY A 173 -19.34 6.54 -9.84
N LYS A 174 -18.79 6.85 -8.66
CA LYS A 174 -19.09 8.06 -7.87
C LYS A 174 -18.22 9.24 -8.31
N ARG A 175 -18.41 9.71 -9.53
CA ARG A 175 -17.53 10.70 -10.18
C ARG A 175 -17.32 11.99 -9.39
N LYS A 176 -18.34 12.49 -8.67
CA LYS A 176 -18.22 13.71 -7.84
C LYS A 176 -17.22 13.52 -6.70
N ASN A 177 -17.27 12.40 -6.00
CA ASN A 177 -16.33 12.10 -4.91
C ASN A 177 -14.92 11.85 -5.46
N ALA A 178 -14.80 11.25 -6.64
CA ALA A 178 -13.51 11.10 -7.32
C ALA A 178 -12.87 12.46 -7.64
N ILE A 179 -13.65 13.44 -8.10
CA ILE A 179 -13.15 14.81 -8.36
C ILE A 179 -12.68 15.46 -7.04
N ILE A 180 -13.42 15.32 -5.95
CA ILE A 180 -13.01 15.86 -4.66
C ILE A 180 -11.69 15.19 -4.21
N SER A 181 -11.58 13.88 -4.35
CA SER A 181 -10.35 13.14 -4.02
C SER A 181 -9.17 13.59 -4.87
N LEU A 182 -9.38 13.79 -6.19
CA LEU A 182 -8.37 14.32 -7.11
C LEU A 182 -7.88 15.71 -6.66
N ILE A 183 -8.80 16.63 -6.33
CA ILE A 183 -8.44 17.98 -5.86
C ILE A 183 -7.61 17.89 -4.57
N LEU A 184 -8.01 17.05 -3.60
CA LEU A 184 -7.28 16.87 -2.35
C LEU A 184 -5.91 16.23 -2.56
N CYS A 185 -5.79 15.27 -3.50
CA CYS A 185 -4.51 14.69 -3.92
C CYS A 185 -3.58 15.76 -4.50
N ILE A 186 -4.08 16.63 -5.39
CA ILE A 186 -3.32 17.74 -5.96
C ILE A 186 -2.89 18.72 -4.86
N LEU A 187 -3.76 19.07 -3.94
CA LEU A 187 -3.44 19.97 -2.83
C LEU A 187 -2.41 19.36 -1.85
N SER A 188 -2.33 18.05 -1.74
CA SER A 188 -1.32 17.37 -0.92
C SER A 188 0.07 17.30 -1.55
N PHE A 189 0.24 17.79 -2.76
CA PHE A 189 1.48 18.13 -3.48
C PHE A 189 2.59 17.06 -3.53
N LYS A 190 2.24 15.79 -3.62
CA LYS A 190 3.17 14.71 -3.99
C LYS A 190 3.16 14.57 -5.51
N ARG A 191 4.22 15.00 -6.20
CA ARG A 191 4.26 15.12 -7.67
C ARG A 191 3.88 13.86 -8.43
N ILE A 192 4.40 12.71 -8.02
CA ILE A 192 4.10 11.42 -8.65
C ILE A 192 2.62 11.07 -8.44
N SER A 193 2.11 11.25 -7.22
CA SER A 193 0.70 10.98 -6.90
C SER A 193 -0.24 11.91 -7.66
N MET A 194 0.10 13.20 -7.78
CA MET A 194 -0.67 14.18 -8.58
C MET A 194 -0.75 13.76 -10.05
N LEU A 195 0.38 13.39 -10.65
CA LEU A 195 0.41 12.92 -12.03
C LEU A 195 -0.41 11.63 -12.20
N ALA A 196 -0.25 10.68 -11.30
CA ALA A 196 -1.01 9.43 -11.32
C ALA A 196 -2.51 9.67 -11.17
N ALA A 197 -2.94 10.57 -10.26
CA ALA A 197 -4.35 10.93 -10.08
C ALA A 197 -4.95 11.55 -11.35
N ILE A 198 -4.25 12.49 -11.97
CA ILE A 198 -4.69 13.08 -13.25
C ILE A 198 -4.81 12.00 -14.34
N VAL A 199 -3.83 11.12 -14.47
CA VAL A 199 -3.84 10.02 -15.42
C VAL A 199 -5.01 9.07 -15.15
N PHE A 200 -5.24 8.68 -13.89
CA PHE A 200 -6.35 7.79 -13.52
C PHE A 200 -7.70 8.41 -13.82
N PHE A 201 -7.87 9.70 -13.56
CA PHE A 201 -9.10 10.40 -13.86
C PHE A 201 -9.39 10.47 -15.37
N ILE A 202 -8.38 10.88 -16.19
CA ILE A 202 -8.50 11.01 -17.65
C ILE A 202 -8.79 9.65 -18.27
N PHE A 203 -8.02 8.63 -17.89
CA PHE A 203 -8.12 7.28 -18.44
C PHE A 203 -9.08 6.38 -17.68
N SER A 204 -9.95 6.93 -16.81
CA SER A 204 -10.86 6.16 -15.95
C SER A 204 -11.70 5.15 -16.71
N LYS A 205 -12.22 5.48 -17.91
CA LYS A 205 -12.99 4.55 -18.74
C LYS A 205 -12.23 3.28 -19.16
N TRP A 206 -10.88 3.37 -19.23
CA TRP A 206 -10.00 2.27 -19.64
C TRP A 206 -9.46 1.50 -18.43
N ILE A 207 -9.29 2.21 -17.30
CA ILE A 207 -8.72 1.66 -16.06
C ILE A 207 -9.82 0.99 -15.24
N VAL A 208 -11.00 1.61 -15.13
CA VAL A 208 -12.12 1.14 -14.32
C VAL A 208 -12.86 0.01 -15.03
N ILE A 209 -12.20 -1.13 -15.17
CA ILE A 209 -12.79 -2.35 -15.71
C ILE A 209 -12.78 -3.42 -14.64
N LYS A 210 -13.98 -3.94 -14.33
CA LYS A 210 -14.20 -4.99 -13.31
C LYS A 210 -13.74 -6.40 -13.76
N LYS A 211 -12.94 -6.51 -14.83
CA LYS A 211 -12.42 -7.79 -15.34
C LYS A 211 -11.06 -8.10 -14.73
N ALA A 212 -10.83 -9.37 -14.46
CA ALA A 212 -9.53 -9.88 -14.04
C ALA A 212 -8.45 -9.62 -15.10
N VAL A 213 -7.22 -9.42 -14.64
CA VAL A 213 -6.05 -9.16 -15.48
C VAL A 213 -5.44 -10.48 -15.94
N ASN A 214 -5.00 -10.53 -17.21
CA ASN A 214 -4.38 -11.71 -17.78
C ASN A 214 -3.10 -12.09 -17.02
N LYS A 215 -2.91 -13.39 -16.78
CA LYS A 215 -1.73 -13.95 -16.09
C LYS A 215 -0.40 -13.50 -16.73
N LYS A 216 -0.34 -13.39 -18.05
CA LYS A 216 0.87 -12.91 -18.77
C LYS A 216 1.24 -11.48 -18.35
N ILE A 217 0.24 -10.59 -18.24
CA ILE A 217 0.46 -9.20 -17.79
C ILE A 217 0.98 -9.18 -16.35
N VAL A 218 0.41 -9.99 -15.47
CA VAL A 218 0.87 -10.13 -14.06
C VAL A 218 2.34 -10.53 -14.01
N ILE A 219 2.74 -11.55 -14.79
CA ILE A 219 4.12 -12.03 -14.85
C ILE A 219 5.06 -10.94 -15.38
N VAL A 220 4.72 -10.31 -16.51
CA VAL A 220 5.55 -9.25 -17.11
C VAL A 220 5.73 -8.10 -16.12
N THR A 221 4.66 -7.63 -15.49
CA THR A 221 4.71 -6.55 -14.49
C THR A 221 5.57 -6.96 -13.28
N THR A 222 5.43 -8.21 -12.81
CA THR A 222 6.28 -8.73 -11.73
C THR A 222 7.76 -8.68 -12.12
N VAL A 223 8.11 -9.12 -13.34
CA VAL A 223 9.49 -9.08 -13.83
C VAL A 223 10.01 -7.65 -13.86
N VAL A 224 9.22 -6.69 -14.36
CA VAL A 224 9.61 -5.28 -14.41
C VAL A 224 9.94 -4.75 -13.00
N PHE A 225 9.04 -4.95 -12.03
CA PHE A 225 9.25 -4.46 -10.65
C PHE A 225 10.36 -5.21 -9.90
N VAL A 226 10.70 -6.44 -10.27
CA VAL A 226 11.86 -7.16 -9.72
C VAL A 226 13.17 -6.69 -10.36
N LEU A 227 13.16 -6.34 -11.65
CA LEU A 227 14.36 -5.83 -12.32
C LEU A 227 14.74 -4.43 -11.85
N LEU A 228 13.79 -3.57 -11.48
CA LEU A 228 14.09 -2.20 -11.02
C LEU A 228 15.09 -2.16 -9.85
N PRO A 229 14.90 -2.86 -8.71
CA PRO A 229 15.88 -2.85 -7.62
C PRO A 229 17.22 -3.51 -7.99
N VAL A 230 17.19 -4.55 -8.81
CA VAL A 230 18.42 -5.20 -9.30
C VAL A 230 19.25 -4.20 -10.12
N LEU A 231 18.61 -3.55 -11.11
CA LEU A 231 19.29 -2.54 -11.93
C LEU A 231 19.78 -1.37 -11.08
N THR A 232 18.99 -0.90 -10.11
CA THR A 232 19.42 0.17 -9.19
C THR A 232 20.72 -0.22 -8.47
N CYS A 233 20.79 -1.43 -7.91
CA CYS A 233 21.99 -1.88 -7.21
C CYS A 233 23.19 -2.07 -8.15
N LEU A 234 22.97 -2.49 -9.39
CA LEU A 234 24.03 -2.59 -10.41
C LEU A 234 24.50 -1.22 -10.88
N MET A 235 23.61 -0.23 -10.91
CA MET A 235 23.91 1.14 -11.35
C MET A 235 24.70 1.95 -10.31
N LEU A 236 24.73 1.53 -9.06
CA LEU A 236 25.50 2.17 -7.99
C LEU A 236 26.98 1.73 -7.99
N ASN A 237 27.53 1.43 -9.16
CA ASN A 237 28.95 1.15 -9.32
C ASN A 237 29.65 2.44 -9.75
N ASP A 238 30.85 2.71 -9.20
CA ASP A 238 31.66 3.91 -9.46
C ASP A 238 31.79 4.28 -10.94
N THR A 239 31.82 3.27 -11.81
CA THR A 239 31.95 3.46 -13.27
C THR A 239 30.69 4.14 -13.86
N LEU A 240 29.51 3.82 -13.34
CA LEU A 240 28.27 4.37 -13.86
C LEU A 240 27.96 5.74 -13.27
N GLU A 241 28.32 5.98 -12.02
CA GLU A 241 28.22 7.30 -11.40
C GLU A 241 29.14 8.31 -12.12
N ALA A 242 30.37 7.90 -12.46
CA ALA A 242 31.27 8.72 -13.26
C ALA A 242 30.70 9.02 -14.67
N TRP A 243 30.17 8.02 -15.35
CA TRP A 243 29.52 8.22 -16.65
C TRP A 243 28.30 9.15 -16.54
N PHE A 244 27.48 8.95 -15.54
CA PHE A 244 26.28 9.78 -15.30
C PHE A 244 26.67 11.23 -15.03
N TYR A 245 27.66 11.47 -14.18
CA TYR A 245 28.20 12.81 -13.92
C TYR A 245 28.78 13.47 -15.16
N GLN A 246 29.57 12.73 -15.97
CA GLN A 246 30.10 13.23 -17.22
C GLN A 246 29.01 13.64 -18.23
N THR A 247 27.90 12.89 -18.25
CA THR A 247 26.81 13.11 -19.22
C THR A 247 25.87 14.23 -18.80
N PHE A 248 25.49 14.28 -17.53
CA PHE A 248 24.43 15.15 -17.02
C PHE A 248 24.93 16.28 -16.11
N HIS A 249 26.21 16.27 -15.72
CA HIS A 249 26.81 17.20 -14.76
C HIS A 249 26.12 17.28 -13.40
N VAL A 250 25.42 16.20 -13.02
CA VAL A 250 24.69 16.03 -11.75
C VAL A 250 25.00 14.64 -11.20
N THR A 251 25.20 14.50 -9.90
CA THR A 251 25.44 13.20 -9.27
C THR A 251 24.12 12.42 -9.11
N LEU A 252 24.19 11.07 -9.09
CA LEU A 252 23.04 10.24 -8.75
C LEU A 252 22.49 10.59 -7.37
N ASN A 253 23.36 10.94 -6.44
CA ASN A 253 22.98 11.31 -5.07
C ASN A 253 22.16 12.61 -5.01
N GLU A 254 22.45 13.60 -5.85
CA GLU A 254 21.67 14.82 -5.96
C GLU A 254 20.29 14.57 -6.53
N ILE A 255 20.17 13.77 -7.60
CA ILE A 255 18.86 13.43 -8.21
C ILE A 255 18.02 12.58 -7.26
N THR A 256 18.62 11.63 -6.54
CA THR A 256 17.92 10.73 -5.65
C THR A 256 17.71 11.30 -4.25
N LEU A 257 18.10 12.56 -3.99
CA LEU A 257 17.99 13.21 -2.68
C LEU A 257 18.64 12.35 -1.57
N THR A 258 19.90 11.99 -1.73
CA THR A 258 20.73 11.17 -0.82
C THR A 258 20.32 9.69 -0.69
N ARG A 259 19.36 9.20 -1.48
CA ARG A 259 18.93 7.79 -1.41
C ARG A 259 19.97 6.83 -1.96
N SER A 260 20.67 7.22 -3.05
CA SER A 260 21.75 6.42 -3.63
C SER A 260 22.88 6.17 -2.64
N SER A 261 23.34 7.18 -1.91
CA SER A 261 24.39 7.01 -0.90
C SER A 261 24.01 6.07 0.26
N ARG A 262 22.73 6.04 0.63
CA ARG A 262 22.25 5.08 1.64
C ARG A 262 22.23 3.65 1.11
N ILE A 263 21.80 3.44 -0.12
CA ILE A 263 21.82 2.12 -0.76
C ILE A 263 23.26 1.62 -0.89
N GLU A 264 24.15 2.49 -1.37
CA GLU A 264 25.58 2.23 -1.50
C GLU A 264 26.22 1.85 -0.16
N ALA A 265 25.94 2.62 0.91
CA ALA A 265 26.42 2.31 2.25
C ALA A 265 25.98 0.91 2.71
N VAL A 266 24.73 0.49 2.42
CA VAL A 266 24.25 -0.87 2.74
C VAL A 266 24.99 -1.92 1.92
N ILE A 267 25.20 -1.71 0.61
CA ILE A 267 25.91 -2.64 -0.27
C ILE A 267 27.36 -2.80 0.19
N ASN A 268 28.07 -1.70 0.43
CA ASN A 268 29.46 -1.69 0.84
C ASN A 268 29.69 -2.28 2.23
N SER A 269 28.65 -2.30 3.08
CA SER A 269 28.73 -2.95 4.40
C SER A 269 28.82 -4.48 4.34
N GLY A 270 28.51 -5.08 3.19
CA GLY A 270 28.36 -6.53 3.05
C GLY A 270 27.16 -7.13 3.78
N GLN A 271 26.35 -6.32 4.46
CA GLN A 271 25.18 -6.78 5.23
C GLN A 271 23.94 -6.93 4.33
N ILE A 272 24.08 -7.64 3.23
CA ILE A 272 23.01 -7.99 2.31
C ILE A 272 22.54 -9.43 2.53
N LYS A 273 21.24 -9.70 2.33
CA LYS A 273 20.60 -11.01 2.53
C LYS A 273 20.61 -11.49 3.99
N TYR A 274 20.35 -10.58 4.93
CA TYR A 274 20.25 -10.89 6.38
C TYR A 274 18.80 -11.02 6.86
N GLY A 275 17.83 -10.97 5.94
CA GLY A 275 16.41 -11.04 6.23
C GLY A 275 15.77 -9.68 6.51
N LEU A 276 14.42 -9.67 6.58
CA LEU A 276 13.63 -8.47 6.79
C LEU A 276 14.07 -7.69 8.03
N GLY A 277 14.11 -6.36 7.93
CA GLY A 277 14.53 -5.45 8.98
C GLY A 277 16.04 -5.23 9.10
N SER A 278 16.87 -6.02 8.39
CA SER A 278 18.33 -5.91 8.48
C SER A 278 18.86 -4.60 7.93
N VAL A 279 18.35 -4.12 6.80
CA VAL A 279 18.71 -2.83 6.21
C VAL A 279 18.37 -1.69 7.17
N THR A 280 17.18 -1.72 7.78
CA THR A 280 16.76 -0.70 8.77
C THR A 280 17.67 -0.71 10.00
N THR A 281 18.09 -1.89 10.48
CA THR A 281 19.05 -2.03 11.59
C THR A 281 20.40 -1.43 11.26
N TYR A 282 20.92 -1.77 10.09
CA TYR A 282 22.20 -1.24 9.64
C TYR A 282 22.15 0.28 9.48
N LEU A 283 21.18 0.81 8.75
CA LEU A 283 21.02 2.24 8.53
C LEU A 283 20.83 3.00 9.84
N THR A 284 20.13 2.44 10.82
CA THR A 284 19.99 3.04 12.14
C THR A 284 21.36 3.20 12.82
N LYS A 285 22.21 2.17 12.80
CA LYS A 285 23.55 2.23 13.36
C LYS A 285 24.46 3.20 12.59
N TYR A 286 24.45 3.11 11.26
CA TYR A 286 25.26 3.94 10.37
C TYR A 286 24.91 5.43 10.51
N LEU A 287 23.63 5.79 10.43
CA LEU A 287 23.19 7.18 10.51
C LEU A 287 23.33 7.76 11.92
N ASN A 288 23.15 6.94 12.98
CA ASN A 288 23.45 7.37 14.34
C ASN A 288 24.94 7.64 14.57
N ALA A 289 25.82 6.90 13.92
CA ALA A 289 27.26 7.15 13.96
C ALA A 289 27.66 8.46 13.26
N LEU A 290 26.97 8.79 12.15
CA LEU A 290 27.24 10.00 11.36
C LEU A 290 26.63 11.27 11.96
N HIS A 291 25.40 11.19 12.45
CA HIS A 291 24.57 12.36 12.80
C HIS A 291 24.14 12.41 14.28
N GLY A 292 24.54 11.43 15.07
CA GLY A 292 24.12 11.29 16.46
C GLY A 292 22.81 10.52 16.67
N SER A 293 22.53 10.15 17.91
CA SER A 293 21.41 9.25 18.29
C SER A 293 19.99 9.77 18.00
N ASN A 294 19.85 11.06 17.76
CA ASN A 294 18.55 11.72 17.56
C ASN A 294 18.12 11.82 16.08
N PHE A 295 18.86 11.20 15.17
CA PHE A 295 18.51 11.24 13.74
C PHE A 295 17.23 10.44 13.48
N SER A 296 16.17 11.11 13.04
CA SER A 296 14.83 10.51 12.91
C SER A 296 14.61 9.75 11.60
N ASN A 297 15.32 10.12 10.53
CA ASN A 297 15.09 9.56 9.20
C ASN A 297 16.01 8.36 8.91
N ARG A 298 15.60 7.16 9.35
CA ARG A 298 16.36 5.91 9.28
C ARG A 298 15.96 4.98 8.15
N ASN A 299 15.08 5.43 7.26
CA ASN A 299 14.55 4.60 6.18
C ASN A 299 15.38 4.73 4.91
N LEU A 300 15.41 3.65 4.11
CA LEU A 300 16.05 3.65 2.81
C LEU A 300 15.29 4.52 1.79
N HIS A 301 13.99 4.76 2.03
CA HIS A 301 13.05 5.40 1.09
C HIS A 301 12.97 4.72 -0.28
N ASN A 302 13.15 3.42 -0.30
CA ASN A 302 12.97 2.56 -1.46
C ASN A 302 12.68 1.13 -0.96
N ASP A 303 11.40 0.78 -0.85
CA ASP A 303 10.99 -0.51 -0.29
C ASP A 303 11.35 -1.69 -1.19
N LEU A 304 11.34 -1.50 -2.52
CA LEU A 304 11.67 -2.59 -3.44
C LEU A 304 13.17 -2.94 -3.36
N VAL A 305 14.03 -1.92 -3.29
CA VAL A 305 15.47 -2.14 -3.07
C VAL A 305 15.72 -2.72 -1.68
N LYS A 306 15.00 -2.27 -0.66
CA LYS A 306 15.07 -2.82 0.70
C LYS A 306 14.80 -4.34 0.69
N ILE A 307 13.67 -4.77 0.12
CA ILE A 307 13.31 -6.20 0.03
C ILE A 307 14.37 -7.00 -0.75
N TYR A 308 14.90 -6.43 -1.84
CA TYR A 308 15.96 -7.07 -2.61
C TYR A 308 17.25 -7.25 -1.80
N LEU A 309 17.68 -6.22 -1.07
CA LEU A 309 18.86 -6.29 -0.23
C LEU A 309 18.69 -7.24 0.96
N GLU A 310 17.50 -7.27 1.55
CA GLU A 310 17.19 -8.09 2.73
C GLU A 310 16.95 -9.56 2.41
N CYS A 311 16.20 -9.88 1.36
CA CYS A 311 15.75 -11.24 1.04
C CYS A 311 16.25 -11.76 -0.32
N GLY A 312 17.05 -10.98 -1.04
CA GLY A 312 17.57 -11.32 -2.36
C GLY A 312 16.49 -11.36 -3.44
N ILE A 313 16.88 -11.88 -4.61
CA ILE A 313 16.00 -11.92 -5.80
C ILE A 313 14.75 -12.80 -5.58
N LEU A 314 14.89 -13.91 -4.87
CA LEU A 314 13.75 -14.79 -4.57
C LEU A 314 12.71 -14.08 -3.71
N GLY A 315 13.15 -13.37 -2.67
CA GLY A 315 12.27 -12.55 -1.84
C GLY A 315 11.56 -11.47 -2.65
N SER A 316 12.27 -10.77 -3.54
CA SER A 316 11.69 -9.75 -4.42
C SER A 316 10.65 -10.33 -5.39
N ILE A 317 10.91 -11.50 -5.97
CA ILE A 317 9.96 -12.19 -6.87
C ILE A 317 8.68 -12.54 -6.08
N VAL A 318 8.82 -13.20 -4.93
CA VAL A 318 7.67 -13.60 -4.12
C VAL A 318 6.88 -12.37 -3.69
N PHE A 319 7.55 -11.36 -3.11
CA PHE A 319 6.93 -10.13 -2.65
C PHE A 319 6.12 -9.44 -3.76
N THR A 320 6.74 -9.21 -4.89
CA THR A 320 6.09 -8.52 -6.01
C THR A 320 4.95 -9.36 -6.59
N TYR A 321 5.18 -10.66 -6.81
CA TYR A 321 4.18 -11.53 -7.41
C TYR A 321 2.91 -11.68 -6.59
N ILE A 322 3.01 -11.83 -5.25
CA ILE A 322 1.82 -12.01 -4.40
C ILE A 322 0.89 -10.81 -4.47
N TYR A 323 1.43 -9.58 -4.42
CA TYR A 323 0.63 -8.36 -4.51
C TYR A 323 0.06 -8.13 -5.91
N MET A 324 0.86 -8.31 -6.96
CA MET A 324 0.38 -8.19 -8.35
C MET A 324 -0.69 -9.23 -8.66
N LYS A 325 -0.51 -10.48 -8.19
CA LYS A 325 -1.48 -11.55 -8.38
C LYS A 325 -2.75 -11.32 -7.57
N ALA A 326 -2.65 -10.90 -6.32
CA ALA A 326 -3.81 -10.55 -5.50
C ALA A 326 -4.61 -9.39 -6.13
N ALA A 327 -3.93 -8.35 -6.61
CA ALA A 327 -4.57 -7.23 -7.27
C ALA A 327 -5.18 -7.56 -8.64
N SER A 328 -4.78 -8.68 -9.27
CA SER A 328 -5.24 -9.06 -10.61
C SER A 328 -6.71 -9.45 -10.71
N VAL A 329 -7.45 -9.48 -9.61
CA VAL A 329 -8.90 -9.73 -9.57
C VAL A 329 -9.71 -8.66 -10.32
N SER A 330 -9.19 -7.43 -10.41
CA SER A 330 -9.77 -6.37 -11.25
C SER A 330 -8.67 -5.51 -11.87
N ARG A 331 -8.92 -4.99 -13.08
CA ARG A 331 -7.94 -4.12 -13.76
C ARG A 331 -7.65 -2.86 -12.95
N MET A 332 -8.66 -2.23 -12.37
CA MET A 332 -8.49 -1.02 -11.56
C MET A 332 -7.55 -1.28 -10.37
N LEU A 333 -7.82 -2.34 -9.61
CA LEU A 333 -6.98 -2.68 -8.46
C LEU A 333 -5.54 -3.02 -8.88
N PHE A 334 -5.37 -3.68 -10.03
CA PHE A 334 -4.05 -4.00 -10.58
C PHE A 334 -3.27 -2.74 -10.96
N VAL A 335 -3.90 -1.79 -11.64
CA VAL A 335 -3.25 -0.51 -12.03
C VAL A 335 -2.93 0.33 -10.79
N MET A 336 -3.84 0.37 -9.80
CA MET A 336 -3.57 1.01 -8.51
C MET A 336 -2.38 0.34 -7.81
N MET A 337 -2.28 -0.99 -7.82
CA MET A 337 -1.14 -1.70 -7.23
C MET A 337 0.17 -1.42 -7.98
N CYS A 338 0.13 -1.33 -9.31
CA CYS A 338 1.31 -0.91 -10.09
C CYS A 338 1.79 0.49 -9.68
N TYR A 339 0.87 1.43 -9.48
CA TYR A 339 1.20 2.75 -8.96
C TYR A 339 1.80 2.67 -7.54
N ILE A 340 1.19 1.91 -6.63
CA ILE A 340 1.71 1.74 -5.25
C ILE A 340 3.13 1.16 -5.28
N PHE A 341 3.41 0.16 -6.12
CA PHE A 341 4.75 -0.40 -6.27
C PHE A 341 5.74 0.59 -6.90
N PHE A 342 5.28 1.43 -7.81
CA PHE A 342 6.09 2.53 -8.33
C PHE A 342 6.43 3.53 -7.21
N GLU A 343 5.47 3.87 -6.35
CA GLU A 343 5.73 4.70 -5.16
C GLU A 343 6.64 4.00 -4.15
N CYS A 344 6.52 2.68 -3.93
CA CYS A 344 7.43 1.90 -3.10
C CYS A 344 8.87 1.93 -3.62
N TYR A 345 9.07 2.13 -4.91
CA TYR A 345 10.41 2.33 -5.48
C TYR A 345 11.00 3.71 -5.17
N PHE A 346 10.17 4.72 -4.94
CA PHE A 346 10.63 6.08 -4.60
C PHE A 346 10.41 6.47 -3.14
N ASN A 347 9.62 5.72 -2.39
CA ASN A 347 9.21 6.05 -1.04
C ASN A 347 9.24 4.81 -0.12
N HIS A 348 8.88 5.03 1.16
CA HIS A 348 8.76 3.98 2.16
C HIS A 348 7.28 3.84 2.55
N LEU A 349 6.58 2.90 1.89
CA LEU A 349 5.16 2.62 2.14
C LEU A 349 4.92 1.35 2.99
N PHE A 350 5.96 0.54 3.22
CA PHE A 350 5.92 -0.62 4.11
C PHE A 350 6.56 -0.30 5.46
N GLY A 351 6.00 0.66 6.20
CA GLY A 351 6.51 1.07 7.49
C GLY A 351 5.44 1.58 8.43
N ALA A 352 5.86 2.00 9.63
CA ALA A 352 4.97 2.43 10.71
C ALA A 352 4.02 3.57 10.32
N GLY A 353 4.47 4.50 9.48
CA GLY A 353 3.69 5.67 9.06
C GLY A 353 2.66 5.40 7.97
N SER A 354 2.75 4.28 7.27
CA SER A 354 1.95 4.01 6.06
C SER A 354 1.05 2.77 6.19
N THR A 355 0.89 2.23 7.39
CA THR A 355 0.08 1.02 7.63
C THR A 355 -1.40 1.24 7.29
N ASP A 356 -1.93 2.44 7.49
CA ASP A 356 -3.28 2.84 7.12
C ASP A 356 -3.52 2.81 5.61
N ILE A 357 -2.52 3.14 4.79
CA ILE A 357 -2.57 3.01 3.33
C ILE A 357 -2.85 1.55 2.95
N TRP A 358 -2.18 0.59 3.59
CA TRP A 358 -2.40 -0.83 3.35
C TRP A 358 -3.77 -1.30 3.82
N ILE A 359 -4.28 -0.75 4.92
CA ILE A 359 -5.66 -1.01 5.37
C ILE A 359 -6.66 -0.59 4.28
N LEU A 360 -6.51 0.61 3.70
CA LEU A 360 -7.37 1.09 2.62
C LEU A 360 -7.27 0.23 1.36
N ILE A 361 -6.05 -0.14 0.95
CA ILE A 361 -5.82 -1.02 -0.21
C ILE A 361 -6.52 -2.37 0.00
N TYR A 362 -6.38 -2.98 1.17
CA TYR A 362 -7.03 -4.26 1.47
C TYR A 362 -8.55 -4.13 1.55
N LEU A 363 -9.12 -3.04 2.06
CA LEU A 363 -10.58 -2.80 2.00
C LEU A 363 -11.10 -2.75 0.56
N ILE A 364 -10.41 -2.05 -0.33
CA ILE A 364 -10.79 -1.98 -1.75
C ILE A 364 -10.61 -3.35 -2.41
N MET A 365 -9.58 -4.11 -2.04
CA MET A 365 -9.39 -5.48 -2.51
C MET A 365 -10.54 -6.40 -2.07
N SER A 366 -11.10 -6.20 -0.86
CA SER A 366 -12.30 -6.92 -0.40
C SER A 366 -13.49 -6.67 -1.33
N ILE A 367 -13.77 -5.40 -1.65
CA ILE A 367 -14.89 -5.04 -2.54
C ILE A 367 -14.68 -5.67 -3.92
N ALA A 368 -13.49 -5.51 -4.52
CA ALA A 368 -13.20 -6.05 -5.82
C ALA A 368 -13.33 -7.58 -5.88
N GLY A 369 -12.86 -8.27 -4.84
CA GLY A 369 -12.99 -9.73 -4.71
C GLY A 369 -14.43 -10.19 -4.51
N MET A 370 -15.26 -9.46 -3.75
CA MET A 370 -16.68 -9.77 -3.57
C MET A 370 -17.46 -9.56 -4.88
N THR A 371 -17.25 -8.44 -5.56
CA THR A 371 -17.89 -8.15 -6.86
C THR A 371 -17.58 -9.20 -7.91
N THR A 372 -16.33 -9.69 -7.98
CA THR A 372 -15.95 -10.72 -8.95
C THR A 372 -16.61 -12.06 -8.65
N ARG A 373 -16.68 -12.46 -7.38
CA ARG A 373 -17.32 -13.72 -6.96
C ARG A 373 -18.83 -13.71 -7.23
N ASN A 374 -19.50 -12.58 -7.00
CA ASN A 374 -20.93 -12.44 -7.29
C ASN A 374 -21.20 -12.56 -8.79
N ALA A 375 -20.38 -11.95 -9.63
CA ALA A 375 -20.50 -12.06 -11.09
C ALA A 375 -20.27 -13.49 -11.62
N GLU A 376 -19.40 -14.26 -10.98
CA GLU A 376 -19.16 -15.68 -11.34
C GLU A 376 -20.35 -16.57 -10.94
N SER A 377 -21.00 -16.31 -9.80
CA SER A 377 -22.19 -17.06 -9.35
C SER A 377 -23.39 -16.82 -10.27
N ASP A 378 -23.66 -15.57 -10.64
CA ASP A 378 -24.78 -15.21 -11.52
C ASP A 378 -24.59 -15.71 -12.95
N GLY A 379 -23.36 -15.78 -13.44
CA GLY A 379 -23.02 -16.33 -14.77
C GLY A 379 -23.16 -17.85 -14.85
N GLY A 380 -22.98 -18.55 -13.72
CA GLY A 380 -23.12 -20.00 -13.63
C GLY A 380 -24.59 -20.48 -13.67
N GLU A 381 -25.52 -19.74 -13.05
CA GLU A 381 -26.94 -20.09 -13.06
C GLU A 381 -27.61 -19.89 -14.42
N ASN A 382 -27.22 -18.85 -15.15
CA ASN A 382 -27.74 -18.60 -16.51
C ASN A 382 -27.19 -19.57 -17.57
N GLY A 383 -26.02 -20.16 -17.35
CA GLY A 383 -25.45 -21.18 -18.21
C GLY A 383 -26.13 -22.56 -18.07
N ALA A 384 -26.63 -22.89 -16.85
CA ALA A 384 -27.31 -24.15 -16.58
C ALA A 384 -28.77 -24.20 -17.10
N ASN A 385 -29.43 -23.03 -17.20
CA ASN A 385 -30.83 -22.96 -17.70
C ASN A 385 -30.96 -22.90 -19.22
N ASN A 386 -29.89 -22.56 -19.95
CA ASN A 386 -29.93 -22.54 -21.43
C ASN A 386 -29.64 -23.91 -22.08
N GLY A 387 -29.36 -24.95 -21.32
CA GLY A 387 -29.11 -26.33 -21.81
C GLY A 387 -30.35 -27.23 -21.89
N LEU A 388 -31.56 -26.76 -21.52
CA LEU A 388 -32.73 -27.61 -21.40
C LEU A 388 -33.87 -27.30 -22.44
N TYR A 389 -33.63 -26.47 -23.44
CA TYR A 389 -34.61 -26.19 -24.51
C TYR A 389 -34.01 -26.22 -25.90
N THR A 390 -33.51 -27.39 -26.31
CA THR A 390 -33.37 -27.74 -27.74
C THR A 390 -33.49 -29.24 -27.85
N ASP A 391 -34.72 -29.76 -27.77
CA ASP A 391 -35.16 -30.98 -28.41
C ASP A 391 -36.71 -31.08 -28.27
N ILE A 392 -37.44 -30.48 -29.19
CA ILE A 392 -38.73 -30.96 -29.77
C ILE A 392 -38.87 -30.37 -31.18
#